data_c95606f2401e067bb3ab8bfb1d87775f
#
_entry.id   c95606f2401e067bb3ab8bfb1d87775f
#
_cell.length_a   1.000
_cell.length_b   1.000
_cell.length_c   1.000
_cell.angle_alpha   90.00
_cell.angle_beta   90.00
_cell.angle_gamma   90.00
#
_symmetry.space_group_name_H-M   'P 1'
#
loop_
_entity.id
_entity.type
_entity.pdbx_description
1 polymer ?
#
loop_
_entity_poly.entity_id
_entity_poly.type
_entity_poly.pdbx_seq_one_letter_code
_entity_poly.pdbx_strand_id
1 'polypeptide(L)'
;EEIIGALDVQSTEPNAFTQEDISILSSLADQVSIAIQNARQFEETRKALAESNSLSKQFIQTGWSRFTRTNRLEGIRHTGAKSTLLYRKSGKGEDEGDSDRSQLKTKGRGAVLSLPVKLRGEVIGSVDIRSPENRRWDQDELDIVTAIIERSAIAMENARLLADSQKLATKERTIGEISTKISAQSKVDELLKTAAQELGRALPGMEISVQLKKEDIE
;
A
#
# COMPACT_ATOMS: atom_id res chain seq x y z
N GLU A 1 -22.16 -2.54 34.86
CA GLU A 1 -23.15 -2.34 33.77
C GLU A 1 -23.06 -0.89 33.32
N GLU A 2 -22.87 -0.67 32.05
CA GLU A 2 -22.85 0.67 31.48
C GLU A 2 -24.25 1.08 31.05
N ILE A 3 -24.72 2.24 31.54
CA ILE A 3 -26.01 2.79 31.15
C ILE A 3 -25.90 3.45 29.78
N ILE A 4 -26.55 2.90 28.77
CA ILE A 4 -26.51 3.42 27.37
C ILE A 4 -27.66 4.37 27.05
N GLY A 5 -28.70 4.40 27.85
CA GLY A 5 -29.88 5.24 27.66
C GLY A 5 -30.96 4.92 28.68
N ALA A 6 -32.14 5.55 28.51
CA ALA A 6 -33.32 5.29 29.28
C ALA A 6 -34.53 5.09 28.36
N LEU A 7 -35.37 4.13 28.68
CA LEU A 7 -36.68 3.94 28.05
C LEU A 7 -37.73 4.64 28.91
N ASP A 8 -38.36 5.69 28.40
CA ASP A 8 -39.43 6.41 29.03
C ASP A 8 -40.79 6.04 28.40
N VAL A 9 -41.74 5.66 29.23
CA VAL A 9 -43.09 5.28 28.80
C VAL A 9 -44.12 6.06 29.64
N GLN A 10 -45.00 6.78 28.98
CA GLN A 10 -45.96 7.68 29.64
C GLN A 10 -47.40 7.27 29.31
N SER A 11 -48.31 7.46 30.28
CA SER A 11 -49.76 7.30 30.13
C SER A 11 -50.49 8.51 30.67
N THR A 12 -51.65 8.80 30.11
CA THR A 12 -52.58 9.84 30.60
C THR A 12 -53.49 9.35 31.75
N GLU A 13 -53.54 8.04 31.98
CA GLU A 13 -54.36 7.43 33.05
C GLU A 13 -53.50 7.17 34.30
N PRO A 14 -53.98 7.49 35.47
CA PRO A 14 -53.33 7.19 36.75
C PRO A 14 -53.27 5.67 36.99
N ASN A 15 -52.09 5.16 37.43
CA ASN A 15 -51.85 3.73 37.68
C ASN A 15 -52.02 2.83 36.46
N ALA A 16 -51.71 3.35 35.29
CA ALA A 16 -51.85 2.63 34.01
C ALA A 16 -50.94 1.41 33.85
N PHE A 17 -49.85 1.32 34.61
CA PHE A 17 -48.86 0.25 34.47
C PHE A 17 -48.97 -0.75 35.65
N THR A 18 -49.14 -2.01 35.31
CA THR A 18 -49.09 -3.13 36.25
C THR A 18 -47.62 -3.60 36.44
N GLN A 19 -47.39 -4.45 37.45
CA GLN A 19 -46.06 -5.06 37.67
C GLN A 19 -45.64 -5.95 36.50
N GLU A 20 -46.59 -6.54 35.79
CA GLU A 20 -46.34 -7.34 34.58
C GLU A 20 -45.89 -6.45 33.43
N ASP A 21 -46.53 -5.29 33.23
CA ASP A 21 -46.10 -4.31 32.21
C ASP A 21 -44.69 -3.80 32.45
N ILE A 22 -44.34 -3.52 33.72
CA ILE A 22 -42.96 -3.10 34.09
C ILE A 22 -41.95 -4.19 33.75
N SER A 23 -42.27 -5.47 33.99
CA SER A 23 -41.37 -6.59 33.66
C SER A 23 -41.16 -6.74 32.14
N ILE A 24 -42.25 -6.59 31.37
CA ILE A 24 -42.21 -6.63 29.91
C ILE A 24 -41.36 -5.46 29.35
N LEU A 25 -41.60 -4.25 29.86
CA LEU A 25 -40.87 -3.05 29.45
C LEU A 25 -39.38 -3.13 29.80
N SER A 26 -39.04 -3.72 30.96
CA SER A 26 -37.65 -3.96 31.34
C SER A 26 -36.96 -4.93 30.38
N SER A 27 -37.62 -6.05 30.06
CA SER A 27 -37.11 -7.02 29.11
C SER A 27 -36.93 -6.40 27.68
N LEU A 28 -37.87 -5.54 27.28
CA LEU A 28 -37.75 -4.81 26.02
C LEU A 28 -36.57 -3.83 26.03
N ALA A 29 -36.35 -3.11 27.12
CA ALA A 29 -35.23 -2.20 27.29
C ALA A 29 -33.88 -2.95 27.17
N ASP A 30 -33.80 -4.14 27.79
CA ASP A 30 -32.62 -4.99 27.67
C ASP A 30 -32.36 -5.44 26.21
N GLN A 31 -33.39 -5.84 25.48
CA GLN A 31 -33.29 -6.23 24.08
C GLN A 31 -32.88 -5.06 23.17
N VAL A 32 -33.47 -3.87 23.41
CA VAL A 32 -33.11 -2.65 22.69
C VAL A 32 -31.66 -2.25 22.99
N SER A 33 -31.23 -2.39 24.24
CA SER A 33 -29.85 -2.15 24.64
C SER A 33 -28.86 -3.03 23.87
N ILE A 34 -29.14 -4.34 23.81
CA ILE A 34 -28.32 -5.29 23.04
C ILE A 34 -28.32 -4.94 21.55
N ALA A 35 -29.47 -4.58 20.99
CA ALA A 35 -29.56 -4.20 19.57
C ALA A 35 -28.74 -2.94 19.26
N ILE A 36 -28.79 -1.92 20.13
CA ILE A 36 -28.00 -0.70 20.00
C ILE A 36 -26.49 -1.02 20.09
N GLN A 37 -26.07 -1.85 21.04
CA GLN A 37 -24.65 -2.24 21.16
C GLN A 37 -24.17 -2.99 19.94
N ASN A 38 -24.95 -3.94 19.43
CA ASN A 38 -24.63 -4.67 18.22
C ASN A 38 -24.52 -3.73 17.00
N ALA A 39 -25.43 -2.77 16.86
CA ALA A 39 -25.38 -1.78 15.78
C ALA A 39 -24.12 -0.90 15.86
N ARG A 40 -23.75 -0.43 17.06
CA ARG A 40 -22.50 0.33 17.27
C ARG A 40 -21.26 -0.48 16.92
N GLN A 41 -21.16 -1.71 17.41
CA GLN A 41 -20.06 -2.62 17.10
C GLN A 41 -19.94 -2.87 15.60
N PHE A 42 -21.06 -3.06 14.92
CA PHE A 42 -21.07 -3.26 13.47
C PHE A 42 -20.54 -2.02 12.72
N GLU A 43 -21.01 -0.82 13.11
CA GLU A 43 -20.53 0.44 12.53
C GLU A 43 -19.04 0.70 12.79
N GLU A 44 -18.56 0.43 14.00
CA GLU A 44 -17.13 0.54 14.32
C GLU A 44 -16.27 -0.42 13.50
N THR A 45 -16.71 -1.68 13.40
CA THR A 45 -16.01 -2.70 12.60
C THR A 45 -15.97 -2.30 11.12
N ARG A 46 -17.09 -1.80 10.60
CA ARG A 46 -17.18 -1.31 9.22
C ARG A 46 -16.26 -0.13 8.95
N LYS A 47 -16.18 0.83 9.87
CA LYS A 47 -15.26 1.96 9.78
C LYS A 47 -13.80 1.51 9.80
N ALA A 48 -13.44 0.66 10.76
CA ALA A 48 -12.08 0.13 10.86
C ALA A 48 -11.66 -0.65 9.61
N LEU A 49 -12.58 -1.44 9.03
CA LEU A 49 -12.33 -2.15 7.78
C LEU A 49 -12.14 -1.19 6.59
N ALA A 50 -12.96 -0.14 6.50
CA ALA A 50 -12.84 0.87 5.44
C ALA A 50 -11.51 1.63 5.54
N GLU A 51 -11.09 2.03 6.74
CA GLU A 51 -9.80 2.67 6.98
C GLU A 51 -8.63 1.74 6.63
N SER A 52 -8.67 0.48 7.07
CA SER A 52 -7.66 -0.52 6.74
C SER A 52 -7.52 -0.74 5.24
N ASN A 53 -8.65 -0.82 4.53
CA ASN A 53 -8.66 -0.94 3.07
C ASN A 53 -8.07 0.30 2.39
N SER A 54 -8.42 1.50 2.87
CA SER A 54 -7.87 2.76 2.33
C SER A 54 -6.36 2.85 2.50
N LEU A 55 -5.86 2.53 3.69
CA LEU A 55 -4.42 2.50 3.97
C LEU A 55 -3.69 1.46 3.10
N SER A 56 -4.27 0.27 2.95
CA SER A 56 -3.73 -0.79 2.08
C SER A 56 -3.61 -0.33 0.63
N LYS A 57 -4.63 0.36 0.11
CA LYS A 57 -4.61 0.94 -1.25
C LYS A 57 -3.51 1.98 -1.42
N GLN A 58 -3.41 2.94 -0.50
CA GLN A 58 -2.35 3.95 -0.51
C GLN A 58 -0.96 3.32 -0.46
N PHE A 59 -0.78 2.30 0.38
CA PHE A 59 0.49 1.60 0.50
C PHE A 59 0.90 0.92 -0.81
N ILE A 60 -0.04 0.23 -1.47
CA ILE A 60 0.18 -0.42 -2.78
C ILE A 60 0.56 0.64 -3.82
N GLN A 61 -0.24 1.69 -3.99
CA GLN A 61 -0.01 2.74 -4.98
C GLN A 61 1.34 3.44 -4.78
N THR A 62 1.63 3.86 -3.54
CA THR A 62 2.89 4.53 -3.20
C THR A 62 4.09 3.61 -3.39
N GLY A 63 3.97 2.35 -2.97
CA GLY A 63 5.02 1.35 -3.11
C GLY A 63 5.38 1.08 -4.56
N TRP A 64 4.39 0.84 -5.42
CA TRP A 64 4.59 0.59 -6.85
C TRP A 64 5.07 1.83 -7.60
N SER A 65 4.54 3.01 -7.32
CA SER A 65 5.01 4.28 -7.90
C SER A 65 6.47 4.55 -7.57
N ARG A 66 6.88 4.27 -6.31
CA ARG A 66 8.28 4.39 -5.89
C ARG A 66 9.16 3.36 -6.59
N PHE A 67 8.73 2.10 -6.66
CA PHE A 67 9.46 1.02 -7.29
C PHE A 67 9.73 1.29 -8.77
N THR A 68 8.71 1.65 -9.55
CA THR A 68 8.83 1.96 -10.98
C THR A 68 9.71 3.17 -11.23
N ARG A 69 9.59 4.23 -10.39
CA ARG A 69 10.42 5.43 -10.49
C ARG A 69 11.89 5.13 -10.21
N THR A 70 12.18 4.39 -9.14
CA THR A 70 13.55 4.08 -8.71
C THR A 70 14.27 3.17 -9.70
N ASN A 71 13.58 2.15 -10.21
CA ASN A 71 14.18 1.18 -11.12
C ASN A 71 14.07 1.60 -12.59
N ARG A 72 13.37 2.69 -12.91
CA ARG A 72 13.08 3.15 -14.27
C ARG A 72 12.47 2.07 -15.18
N LEU A 73 11.98 1.00 -14.59
CA LEU A 73 11.40 -0.12 -15.31
C LEU A 73 9.95 0.22 -15.71
N GLU A 74 9.70 0.23 -17.00
CA GLU A 74 8.38 0.49 -17.56
C GLU A 74 7.59 -0.80 -17.83
N GLY A 75 8.32 -1.87 -18.17
CA GLY A 75 7.69 -3.17 -18.41
C GLY A 75 8.64 -4.18 -19.09
N ILE A 76 8.03 -5.26 -19.55
CA ILE A 76 8.71 -6.32 -20.30
C ILE A 76 7.90 -6.59 -21.55
N ARG A 77 8.56 -6.67 -22.70
CA ARG A 77 7.95 -7.12 -23.95
C ARG A 77 8.52 -8.48 -24.31
N HIS A 78 7.62 -9.45 -24.55
CA HIS A 78 8.00 -10.76 -25.08
C HIS A 78 7.49 -10.88 -26.51
N THR A 79 8.34 -11.29 -27.44
CA THR A 79 7.99 -11.48 -28.85
C THR A 79 8.64 -12.77 -29.33
N GLY A 80 7.84 -13.82 -29.52
CA GLY A 80 8.32 -15.14 -29.96
C GLY A 80 9.32 -15.76 -28.97
N ALA A 81 10.61 -15.67 -29.26
CA ALA A 81 11.67 -16.26 -28.44
C ALA A 81 12.44 -15.25 -27.58
N LYS A 82 12.13 -13.95 -27.66
CA LYS A 82 12.93 -12.90 -27.02
C LYS A 82 12.12 -12.06 -26.05
N SER A 83 12.60 -11.95 -24.81
CA SER A 83 12.11 -10.98 -23.80
C SER A 83 13.03 -9.77 -23.74
N THR A 84 12.46 -8.57 -23.74
CA THR A 84 13.19 -7.29 -23.67
C THR A 84 12.60 -6.44 -22.54
N LEU A 85 13.46 -5.96 -21.65
CA LEU A 85 13.09 -5.00 -20.62
C LEU A 85 12.86 -3.62 -21.26
N LEU A 86 11.78 -2.97 -20.87
CA LEU A 86 11.43 -1.62 -21.28
C LEU A 86 11.74 -0.66 -20.13
N TYR A 87 12.61 0.31 -20.41
CA TYR A 87 12.99 1.34 -19.45
C TYR A 87 12.46 2.70 -19.90
N ARG A 88 12.04 3.53 -18.92
CA ARG A 88 11.62 4.91 -19.19
C ARG A 88 12.79 5.70 -19.77
N LYS A 89 12.62 6.20 -20.98
CA LYS A 89 13.58 7.14 -21.59
C LYS A 89 13.54 8.45 -20.81
N SER A 90 14.72 8.97 -20.44
CA SER A 90 14.87 10.30 -19.84
C SER A 90 14.60 11.35 -20.92
N GLY A 91 13.35 11.83 -20.99
CA GLY A 91 12.96 12.86 -21.97
C GLY A 91 11.46 13.10 -21.89
N LYS A 92 11.06 14.34 -21.61
CA LYS A 92 9.73 14.93 -21.50
C LYS A 92 8.61 14.19 -22.25
N GLY A 93 7.59 13.83 -21.52
CA GLY A 93 6.31 13.33 -22.02
C GLY A 93 5.45 12.92 -20.84
N GLU A 94 4.78 13.89 -20.24
CA GLU A 94 3.65 13.66 -19.34
C GLU A 94 2.56 13.03 -20.18
N ASP A 95 2.27 11.76 -19.94
CA ASP A 95 1.02 11.16 -20.40
C ASP A 95 0.31 10.65 -19.15
N GLU A 96 -0.71 11.42 -18.78
CA GLU A 96 -1.57 11.16 -17.64
C GLU A 96 -2.26 9.81 -17.82
N GLY A 97 -2.17 8.98 -16.77
CA GLY A 97 -2.76 7.68 -16.72
C GLY A 97 -4.28 7.71 -16.80
N ASP A 98 -4.81 7.07 -17.79
CA ASP A 98 -6.21 6.67 -17.86
C ASP A 98 -6.31 5.22 -17.38
N SER A 99 -6.63 5.04 -16.11
CA SER A 99 -6.49 3.77 -15.37
C SER A 99 -7.72 2.87 -15.39
N ASP A 100 -8.66 3.09 -16.31
CA ASP A 100 -9.86 2.24 -16.42
C ASP A 100 -10.18 1.86 -17.87
N ARG A 101 -9.27 1.11 -18.51
CA ARG A 101 -9.48 0.64 -19.89
C ARG A 101 -9.34 -0.86 -20.03
N SER A 102 -10.38 -1.58 -19.60
CA SER A 102 -10.80 -2.82 -20.26
C SER A 102 -11.35 -2.46 -21.65
N GLN A 103 -10.50 -2.08 -22.60
CA GLN A 103 -10.93 -1.76 -23.95
C GLN A 103 -10.10 -2.54 -24.95
N LEU A 104 -10.80 -3.35 -25.73
CA LEU A 104 -10.32 -3.83 -27.03
C LEU A 104 -10.04 -2.61 -27.92
N LYS A 105 -8.79 -2.15 -27.94
CA LYS A 105 -8.34 -1.16 -28.94
C LYS A 105 -7.77 -1.87 -30.14
N THR A 106 -8.59 -1.95 -31.19
CA THR A 106 -8.13 -2.29 -32.54
C THR A 106 -7.43 -1.07 -33.14
N LYS A 107 -6.10 -1.00 -33.03
CA LYS A 107 -5.32 -0.02 -33.77
C LYS A 107 -4.19 -0.75 -34.51
N GLY A 108 -4.37 -0.99 -35.80
CA GLY A 108 -3.40 -1.67 -36.67
C GLY A 108 -3.72 -3.15 -36.89
N ARG A 109 -3.06 -3.80 -37.83
CA ARG A 109 -3.23 -5.23 -38.21
C ARG A 109 -3.01 -6.17 -37.00
N GLY A 110 -4.09 -6.51 -36.29
CA GLY A 110 -4.09 -7.48 -35.19
C GLY A 110 -4.98 -7.04 -34.00
N ALA A 111 -5.62 -7.98 -33.35
CA ALA A 111 -6.40 -7.75 -32.13
C ALA A 111 -5.44 -7.58 -30.94
N VAL A 112 -5.67 -6.53 -30.15
CA VAL A 112 -4.95 -6.30 -28.88
C VAL A 112 -5.92 -6.53 -27.74
N LEU A 113 -5.57 -7.46 -26.85
CA LEU A 113 -6.23 -7.67 -25.58
C LEU A 113 -5.43 -6.95 -24.50
N SER A 114 -6.04 -5.98 -23.82
CA SER A 114 -5.42 -5.25 -22.70
C SER A 114 -6.16 -5.61 -21.42
N LEU A 115 -5.45 -6.16 -20.46
CA LEU A 115 -5.99 -6.56 -19.15
C LEU A 115 -5.24 -5.85 -18.02
N PRO A 116 -5.97 -5.29 -17.03
CA PRO A 116 -5.34 -4.66 -15.89
C PRO A 116 -4.71 -5.69 -14.95
N VAL A 117 -3.52 -5.40 -14.45
CA VAL A 117 -2.88 -6.13 -13.36
C VAL A 117 -3.38 -5.55 -12.06
N LYS A 118 -4.20 -6.32 -11.32
CA LYS A 118 -4.81 -5.88 -10.07
C LYS A 118 -4.18 -6.57 -8.87
N LEU A 119 -3.92 -5.79 -7.82
CA LEU A 119 -3.47 -6.28 -6.51
C LEU A 119 -4.41 -5.75 -5.45
N ARG A 120 -5.17 -6.63 -4.79
CA ARG A 120 -6.20 -6.26 -3.79
C ARG A 120 -7.19 -5.19 -4.29
N GLY A 121 -7.56 -5.29 -5.58
CA GLY A 121 -8.49 -4.35 -6.24
C GLY A 121 -7.85 -3.10 -6.83
N GLU A 122 -6.56 -2.80 -6.53
CA GLU A 122 -5.84 -1.66 -7.10
C GLU A 122 -5.09 -2.06 -8.37
N VAL A 123 -5.16 -1.21 -9.41
CA VAL A 123 -4.46 -1.42 -10.68
C VAL A 123 -3.00 -0.97 -10.51
N ILE A 124 -2.06 -1.91 -10.66
CA ILE A 124 -0.62 -1.66 -10.58
C ILE A 124 0.07 -1.67 -11.95
N GLY A 125 -0.64 -2.06 -13.00
CA GLY A 125 -0.12 -2.12 -14.35
C GLY A 125 -1.12 -2.72 -15.33
N SER A 126 -0.67 -3.00 -16.56
CA SER A 126 -1.46 -3.68 -17.58
C SER A 126 -0.64 -4.72 -18.33
N VAL A 127 -1.32 -5.73 -18.86
CA VAL A 127 -0.76 -6.72 -19.79
C VAL A 127 -1.46 -6.57 -21.13
N ASP A 128 -0.69 -6.26 -22.17
CA ASP A 128 -1.15 -6.15 -23.53
C ASP A 128 -0.71 -7.38 -24.33
N ILE A 129 -1.69 -8.16 -24.81
CA ILE A 129 -1.44 -9.34 -25.63
C ILE A 129 -1.88 -9.02 -27.06
N ARG A 130 -0.94 -9.14 -28.02
CA ARG A 130 -1.20 -8.87 -29.42
C ARG A 130 -1.26 -10.18 -30.21
N SER A 131 -2.35 -10.41 -30.90
CA SER A 131 -2.46 -11.48 -31.88
C SER A 131 -2.07 -10.97 -33.28
N PRO A 132 -1.27 -11.70 -34.04
CA PRO A 132 -0.91 -11.31 -35.41
C PRO A 132 -2.11 -11.36 -36.37
N GLU A 133 -3.12 -12.15 -36.06
CA GLU A 133 -4.36 -12.30 -36.80
C GLU A 133 -5.50 -11.63 -36.04
N ASN A 134 -6.60 -11.33 -36.76
CA ASN A 134 -7.81 -10.73 -36.16
C ASN A 134 -8.62 -11.79 -35.38
N ARG A 135 -7.94 -12.48 -34.46
CA ARG A 135 -8.45 -13.56 -33.63
C ARG A 135 -9.44 -13.02 -32.59
N ARG A 136 -10.54 -13.73 -32.37
CA ARG A 136 -11.39 -13.50 -31.19
C ARG A 136 -10.87 -14.35 -30.04
N TRP A 137 -10.84 -13.77 -28.87
CA TRP A 137 -10.54 -14.44 -27.61
C TRP A 137 -11.81 -15.13 -27.11
N ASP A 138 -11.74 -16.40 -26.76
CA ASP A 138 -12.83 -17.09 -26.09
C ASP A 138 -12.79 -16.85 -24.57
N GLN A 139 -13.86 -17.22 -23.86
CA GLN A 139 -13.98 -16.98 -22.43
C GLN A 139 -12.95 -17.79 -21.63
N ASP A 140 -12.69 -19.02 -22.02
CA ASP A 140 -11.74 -19.89 -21.34
C ASP A 140 -10.30 -19.32 -21.43
N GLU A 141 -9.94 -18.78 -22.59
CA GLU A 141 -8.65 -18.11 -22.78
C GLU A 141 -8.53 -16.85 -21.92
N LEU A 142 -9.59 -16.05 -21.83
CA LEU A 142 -9.63 -14.86 -20.98
C LEU A 142 -9.49 -15.21 -19.49
N ASP A 143 -10.17 -16.27 -19.06
CA ASP A 143 -10.13 -16.73 -17.66
C ASP A 143 -8.73 -17.27 -17.31
N ILE A 144 -8.10 -18.03 -18.20
CA ILE A 144 -6.71 -18.50 -18.01
C ILE A 144 -5.74 -17.31 -17.91
N VAL A 145 -5.83 -16.37 -18.85
CA VAL A 145 -4.93 -15.19 -18.84
C VAL A 145 -5.14 -14.36 -17.58
N THR A 146 -6.38 -14.14 -17.18
CA THR A 146 -6.72 -13.39 -15.97
C THR A 146 -6.14 -14.08 -14.73
N ALA A 147 -6.30 -15.38 -14.59
CA ALA A 147 -5.75 -16.15 -13.48
C ALA A 147 -4.22 -16.10 -13.43
N ILE A 148 -3.54 -16.12 -14.59
CA ILE A 148 -2.08 -15.96 -14.65
C ILE A 148 -1.66 -14.55 -14.21
N ILE A 149 -2.37 -13.50 -14.65
CA ILE A 149 -2.11 -12.11 -14.30
C ILE A 149 -2.26 -11.90 -12.79
N GLU A 150 -3.33 -12.41 -12.18
CA GLU A 150 -3.57 -12.30 -10.74
C GLU A 150 -2.47 -12.97 -9.92
N ARG A 151 -2.07 -14.18 -10.29
CA ARG A 151 -0.95 -14.88 -9.63
C ARG A 151 0.37 -14.13 -9.80
N SER A 152 0.60 -13.58 -11.00
CA SER A 152 1.79 -12.79 -11.29
C SER A 152 1.83 -11.49 -10.47
N ALA A 153 0.68 -10.83 -10.27
CA ALA A 153 0.58 -9.64 -9.43
C ALA A 153 1.03 -9.91 -7.98
N ILE A 154 0.59 -11.04 -7.41
CA ILE A 154 0.99 -11.47 -6.06
C ILE A 154 2.49 -11.78 -6.01
N ALA A 155 3.01 -12.50 -7.00
CA ALA A 155 4.43 -12.84 -7.07
C ALA A 155 5.32 -11.59 -7.20
N MET A 156 4.91 -10.63 -8.03
CA MET A 156 5.59 -9.35 -8.17
C MET A 156 5.59 -8.54 -6.87
N GLU A 157 4.47 -8.50 -6.14
CA GLU A 157 4.40 -7.82 -4.86
C GLU A 157 5.33 -8.46 -3.83
N ASN A 158 5.36 -9.78 -3.74
CA ASN A 158 6.26 -10.49 -2.85
C ASN A 158 7.73 -10.19 -3.18
N ALA A 159 8.10 -10.18 -4.46
CA ALA A 159 9.45 -9.84 -4.90
C ALA A 159 9.81 -8.38 -4.57
N ARG A 160 8.88 -7.43 -4.76
CA ARG A 160 9.06 -6.03 -4.40
C ARG A 160 9.28 -5.85 -2.90
N LEU A 161 8.41 -6.46 -2.08
CA LEU A 161 8.52 -6.38 -0.62
C LEU A 161 9.83 -6.97 -0.11
N LEU A 162 10.26 -8.11 -0.68
CA LEU A 162 11.54 -8.72 -0.34
C LEU A 162 12.71 -7.79 -0.69
N ALA A 163 12.69 -7.18 -1.89
CA ALA A 163 13.72 -6.24 -2.30
C ALA A 163 13.77 -5.00 -1.40
N ASP A 164 12.63 -4.46 -0.99
CA ASP A 164 12.54 -3.33 -0.07
C ASP A 164 13.07 -3.69 1.33
N SER A 165 12.72 -4.89 1.83
CA SER A 165 13.23 -5.41 3.12
C SER A 165 14.75 -5.59 3.08
N GLN A 166 15.31 -6.16 2.03
CA GLN A 166 16.75 -6.33 1.86
C GLN A 166 17.48 -4.98 1.81
N LYS A 167 16.92 -3.97 1.12
CA LYS A 167 17.47 -2.61 1.10
C LYS A 167 17.49 -1.98 2.48
N LEU A 168 16.42 -2.15 3.25
CA LEU A 168 16.32 -1.64 4.62
C LEU A 168 17.37 -2.30 5.52
N ALA A 169 17.45 -3.64 5.51
CA ALA A 169 18.43 -4.39 6.29
C ALA A 169 19.87 -3.99 5.95
N THR A 170 20.17 -3.77 4.66
CA THR A 170 21.49 -3.29 4.24
C THR A 170 21.78 -1.90 4.78
N LYS A 171 20.81 -0.98 4.74
CA LYS A 171 20.97 0.37 5.32
C LYS A 171 21.21 0.33 6.83
N GLU A 172 20.42 -0.44 7.56
CA GLU A 172 20.56 -0.58 9.02
C GLU A 172 21.92 -1.17 9.39
N ARG A 173 22.37 -2.19 8.66
CA ARG A 173 23.67 -2.76 8.85
C ARG A 173 24.80 -1.74 8.64
N THR A 174 24.74 -0.98 7.53
CA THR A 174 25.73 0.05 7.21
C THR A 174 25.75 1.14 8.31
N ILE A 175 24.58 1.60 8.77
CA ILE A 175 24.47 2.57 9.86
C ILE A 175 25.08 2.00 11.16
N GLY A 176 24.77 0.74 11.49
CA GLY A 176 25.30 0.05 12.65
C GLY A 176 26.84 -0.09 12.62
N GLU A 177 27.39 -0.48 11.48
CA GLU A 177 28.84 -0.60 11.28
C GLU A 177 29.55 0.77 11.43
N ILE A 178 29.00 1.83 10.82
CA ILE A 178 29.52 3.20 10.95
C ILE A 178 29.42 3.68 12.40
N SER A 179 28.27 3.50 13.04
CA SER A 179 28.04 3.88 14.44
C SER A 179 29.03 3.20 15.39
N THR A 180 29.27 1.90 15.19
CA THR A 180 30.25 1.14 15.99
C THR A 180 31.66 1.68 15.82
N LYS A 181 32.09 1.99 14.58
CA LYS A 181 33.41 2.57 14.32
C LYS A 181 33.60 3.95 14.96
N ILE A 182 32.56 4.79 14.90
CA ILE A 182 32.57 6.12 15.52
C ILE A 182 32.65 5.98 17.04
N SER A 183 31.81 5.12 17.64
CA SER A 183 31.77 4.93 19.11
C SER A 183 33.01 4.25 19.70
N ALA A 184 33.83 3.60 18.89
CA ALA A 184 35.09 3.01 19.34
C ALA A 184 36.21 4.05 19.58
N GLN A 185 35.99 5.30 19.14
CA GLN A 185 36.98 6.38 19.34
C GLN A 185 36.82 7.03 20.72
N SER A 186 37.94 7.19 21.42
CA SER A 186 37.98 7.80 22.79
C SER A 186 38.28 9.30 22.77
N LYS A 187 38.73 9.84 21.64
CA LYS A 187 39.07 11.26 21.49
C LYS A 187 38.16 11.93 20.48
N VAL A 188 37.76 13.16 20.79
CA VAL A 188 36.81 13.93 19.97
C VAL A 188 37.35 14.18 18.55
N ASP A 189 38.63 14.52 18.41
CA ASP A 189 39.27 14.73 17.10
C ASP A 189 39.33 13.46 16.23
N GLU A 190 39.65 12.32 16.83
CA GLU A 190 39.62 11.01 16.14
C GLU A 190 38.20 10.60 15.78
N LEU A 191 37.22 10.87 16.65
CA LEU A 191 35.79 10.64 16.39
C LEU A 191 35.29 11.46 15.20
N LEU A 192 35.57 12.76 15.16
CA LEU A 192 35.18 13.64 14.06
C LEU A 192 35.83 13.22 12.75
N LYS A 193 37.11 12.87 12.76
CA LYS A 193 37.85 12.38 11.60
C LYS A 193 37.23 11.08 11.09
N THR A 194 36.97 10.12 11.98
CA THR A 194 36.34 8.84 11.60
C THR A 194 34.97 9.04 11.04
N ALA A 195 34.12 9.89 11.66
CA ALA A 195 32.81 10.23 11.18
C ALA A 195 32.84 10.82 9.76
N ALA A 196 33.73 11.81 9.52
CA ALA A 196 33.88 12.40 8.19
C ALA A 196 34.37 11.39 7.14
N GLN A 197 35.29 10.50 7.49
CA GLN A 197 35.79 9.44 6.60
C GLN A 197 34.72 8.40 6.24
N GLU A 198 33.98 7.91 7.24
CA GLU A 198 32.92 6.91 6.99
C GLU A 198 31.74 7.51 6.22
N LEU A 199 31.38 8.76 6.48
CA LEU A 199 30.40 9.48 5.67
C LEU A 199 30.86 9.67 4.22
N GLY A 200 32.13 10.03 4.00
CA GLY A 200 32.70 10.16 2.67
C GLY A 200 32.74 8.84 1.89
N ARG A 201 32.94 7.70 2.59
CA ARG A 201 32.84 6.36 1.98
C ARG A 201 31.38 5.98 1.65
N ALA A 202 30.45 6.33 2.53
CA ALA A 202 29.02 6.04 2.31
C ALA A 202 28.38 6.93 1.22
N LEU A 203 28.96 8.13 0.97
CA LEU A 203 28.46 9.15 0.04
C LEU A 203 29.55 9.53 -0.98
N PRO A 204 29.89 8.64 -1.94
CA PRO A 204 30.97 8.89 -2.89
C PRO A 204 30.69 10.13 -3.73
N GLY A 205 31.72 10.96 -3.91
CA GLY A 205 31.63 12.21 -4.68
C GLY A 205 31.11 13.42 -3.92
N MET A 206 30.89 13.31 -2.60
CA MET A 206 30.50 14.42 -1.73
C MET A 206 31.68 14.90 -0.89
N GLU A 207 31.77 16.22 -0.66
CA GLU A 207 32.66 16.84 0.30
C GLU A 207 32.00 16.84 1.67
N ILE A 208 32.66 16.29 2.67
CA ILE A 208 32.13 16.19 4.04
C ILE A 208 32.90 17.13 4.94
N SER A 209 32.20 18.09 5.57
CA SER A 209 32.74 18.97 6.62
C SER A 209 31.96 18.75 7.91
N VAL A 210 32.66 18.47 8.98
CA VAL A 210 32.08 18.35 10.33
C VAL A 210 32.65 19.49 11.20
N GLN A 211 31.76 20.34 11.73
CA GLN A 211 32.13 21.48 12.54
C GLN A 211 31.47 21.43 13.91
N LEU A 212 32.20 21.70 14.95
CA LEU A 212 31.65 21.89 16.30
C LEU A 212 31.18 23.35 16.47
N LYS A 213 30.01 23.54 17.06
CA LYS A 213 29.53 24.86 17.43
C LYS A 213 30.46 25.44 18.50
N LYS A 214 31.04 26.59 18.21
CA LYS A 214 31.77 27.37 19.23
C LYS A 214 30.73 28.03 20.12
N GLU A 215 30.69 27.72 21.41
CA GLU A 215 29.94 28.53 22.36
C GLU A 215 30.68 29.86 22.50
N ASP A 216 30.05 30.95 22.12
CA ASP A 216 30.48 32.28 22.50
C ASP A 216 30.22 32.40 23.99
N ILE A 217 31.28 32.24 24.77
CA ILE A 217 31.28 32.53 26.23
C ILE A 217 31.33 34.06 26.31
N GLU A 218 30.17 34.70 26.59
CA GLU A 218 30.07 36.06 27.11
C GLU A 218 30.39 36.08 28.58
#